data_c7ca2d462f5a114b2eba54fa54738544
#
_entry.id   c7ca2d462f5a114b2eba54fa54738544
#
_cell.length_a   1.000
_cell.length_b   1.000
_cell.length_c   1.000
_cell.angle_alpha   90.00
_cell.angle_beta   90.00
_cell.angle_gamma   90.00
#
_symmetry.space_group_name_H-M   'P 1'
#
loop_
_entity.id
_entity.type
_entity.pdbx_description
1 polymer ?
#
loop_
_entity_poly.entity_id
_entity_poly.type
_entity_poly.pdbx_seq_one_letter_code
_entity_poly.pdbx_strand_id
1 'polypeptide(L)'
;VLDVERAVDLHGRNAVRMWLLQSHYSQPIEYSADILEEKRRSYERLLRLYRQISGSATSSDLSDELAAGLRGRFEEAMREDLNTPEVVATLFEAANRAAREISDRAGTVVEFASLAGAVEEVMTVFGFDLARETATEVGGVRIRYPEEPGEEVLVLASSRELARREKDWATADRLRDELAEAGWAVEDTPDGPILSRR
;
A
#
# COMPACT_ATOMS: atom_id res chain seq x y z
N VAL A 1 25.65 7.38 -11.91
CA VAL A 1 24.50 6.85 -12.66
C VAL A 1 23.77 5.90 -11.72
N LEU A 2 22.51 6.16 -11.39
CA LEU A 2 21.68 5.22 -10.66
C LEU A 2 21.18 4.17 -11.66
N ASP A 3 21.38 2.90 -11.37
CA ASP A 3 20.70 1.86 -12.11
C ASP A 3 19.38 1.48 -11.40
N VAL A 4 18.45 0.90 -12.17
CA VAL A 4 17.10 0.59 -11.67
C VAL A 4 17.14 -0.49 -10.57
N GLU A 5 18.04 -1.47 -10.67
CA GLU A 5 18.17 -2.53 -9.66
C GLU A 5 18.52 -1.91 -8.32
N ARG A 6 19.52 -1.04 -8.28
CA ARG A 6 19.92 -0.35 -7.05
C ARG A 6 18.83 0.56 -6.49
N ALA A 7 18.03 1.21 -7.35
CA ALA A 7 16.88 2.00 -6.89
C ALA A 7 15.81 1.11 -6.23
N VAL A 8 15.56 -0.06 -6.82
CA VAL A 8 14.61 -1.05 -6.26
C VAL A 8 15.11 -1.61 -4.94
N ASP A 9 16.41 -1.95 -4.84
CA ASP A 9 17.01 -2.46 -3.60
C ASP A 9 16.94 -1.44 -2.45
N LEU A 10 17.15 -0.16 -2.75
CA LEU A 10 17.19 0.91 -1.74
C LEU A 10 15.80 1.38 -1.31
N HIS A 11 14.84 1.45 -2.24
CA HIS A 11 13.55 2.13 -2.02
C HIS A 11 12.34 1.23 -2.19
N GLY A 12 12.53 -0.01 -2.67
CA GLY A 12 11.46 -0.95 -2.97
C GLY A 12 10.82 -0.73 -4.35
N ARG A 13 10.35 -1.83 -4.95
CA ARG A 13 9.78 -1.85 -6.31
C ARG A 13 8.57 -0.93 -6.48
N ASN A 14 7.74 -0.83 -5.45
CA ASN A 14 6.50 -0.07 -5.53
C ASN A 14 6.73 1.45 -5.44
N ALA A 15 7.75 1.89 -4.69
CA ALA A 15 8.19 3.28 -4.70
C ALA A 15 8.72 3.69 -6.08
N VAL A 16 9.56 2.84 -6.69
CA VAL A 16 10.10 3.07 -8.04
C VAL A 16 8.97 3.09 -9.08
N ARG A 17 7.99 2.17 -9.02
CA ARG A 17 6.82 2.21 -9.91
C ARG A 17 6.02 3.49 -9.73
N MET A 18 5.72 3.89 -8.50
CA MET A 18 4.97 5.11 -8.21
C MET A 18 5.70 6.36 -8.72
N TRP A 19 7.03 6.39 -8.59
CA TRP A 19 7.86 7.46 -9.13
C TRP A 19 7.76 7.55 -10.66
N LEU A 20 7.86 6.43 -11.37
CA LEU A 20 7.73 6.38 -12.83
C LEU A 20 6.33 6.77 -13.29
N LEU A 21 5.27 6.30 -12.62
CA LEU A 21 3.87 6.56 -12.99
C LEU A 21 3.43 8.00 -12.72
N GLN A 22 4.02 8.68 -11.74
CA GLN A 22 3.72 10.08 -11.44
C GLN A 22 4.50 11.08 -12.31
N SER A 23 5.30 10.58 -13.23
CA SER A 23 6.03 11.38 -14.21
C SER A 23 5.55 10.99 -15.61
N HIS A 24 5.24 11.98 -16.44
CA HIS A 24 4.89 11.68 -17.83
C HIS A 24 6.12 11.14 -18.57
N TYR A 25 5.99 10.03 -19.28
CA TYR A 25 7.11 9.32 -19.91
C TYR A 25 7.91 10.17 -20.93
N SER A 26 7.28 11.21 -21.51
CA SER A 26 7.92 12.14 -22.45
C SER A 26 8.70 13.27 -21.78
N GLN A 27 8.67 13.38 -20.45
CA GLN A 27 9.36 14.39 -19.68
C GLN A 27 10.61 13.84 -19.02
N PRO A 28 11.68 14.65 -18.87
CA PRO A 28 12.82 14.27 -18.04
C PRO A 28 12.36 13.96 -16.61
N ILE A 29 12.84 12.83 -16.06
CA ILE A 29 12.54 12.44 -14.70
C ILE A 29 13.75 12.74 -13.80
N GLU A 30 13.50 13.45 -12.71
CA GLU A 30 14.51 13.73 -11.71
C GLU A 30 14.53 12.62 -10.66
N TYR A 31 15.74 12.24 -10.26
CA TYR A 31 15.98 11.28 -9.18
C TYR A 31 16.60 11.99 -7.96
N SER A 32 16.00 11.75 -6.80
CA SER A 32 16.64 11.90 -5.51
C SER A 32 16.08 10.86 -4.52
N ALA A 33 16.82 10.57 -3.46
CA ALA A 33 16.35 9.68 -2.41
C ALA A 33 15.07 10.22 -1.75
N ASP A 34 14.99 11.55 -1.56
CA ASP A 34 13.82 12.20 -0.97
C ASP A 34 12.58 12.07 -1.85
N ILE A 35 12.73 12.17 -3.18
CA ILE A 35 11.63 11.93 -4.13
C ILE A 35 11.12 10.51 -4.02
N LEU A 36 12.00 9.52 -4.01
CA LEU A 36 11.57 8.12 -3.91
C LEU A 36 10.94 7.80 -2.54
N GLU A 37 11.43 8.41 -1.48
CA GLU A 37 10.80 8.29 -0.15
C GLU A 37 9.40 8.91 -0.14
N GLU A 38 9.19 10.06 -0.79
CA GLU A 38 7.85 10.65 -0.98
C GLU A 38 6.93 9.70 -1.76
N LYS A 39 7.44 9.05 -2.83
CA LYS A 39 6.66 8.11 -3.64
C LYS A 39 6.33 6.83 -2.88
N ARG A 40 7.23 6.36 -2.03
CA ARG A 40 6.98 5.27 -1.10
C ARG A 40 5.80 5.60 -0.17
N ARG A 41 5.83 6.78 0.45
CA ARG A 41 4.72 7.25 1.33
C ARG A 41 3.40 7.40 0.57
N SER A 42 3.46 7.86 -0.69
CA SER A 42 2.29 7.95 -1.56
C SER A 42 1.66 6.57 -1.81
N TYR A 43 2.48 5.57 -2.16
CA TYR A 43 2.01 4.21 -2.33
C TYR A 43 1.40 3.63 -1.04
N GLU A 44 2.09 3.77 0.09
CA GLU A 44 1.60 3.28 1.39
C GLU A 44 0.28 3.94 1.81
N ARG A 45 0.13 5.24 1.51
CA ARG A 45 -1.13 5.95 1.72
C ARG A 45 -2.25 5.34 0.89
N LEU A 46 -2.01 5.09 -0.40
CA LEU A 46 -3.01 4.47 -1.28
C LEU A 46 -3.36 3.06 -0.80
N LEU A 47 -2.39 2.28 -0.38
CA LEU A 47 -2.60 0.95 0.18
C LEU A 47 -3.44 0.97 1.47
N ARG A 48 -3.19 1.93 2.37
CA ARG A 48 -4.04 2.10 3.57
C ARG A 48 -5.48 2.46 3.21
N LEU A 49 -5.68 3.38 2.27
CA LEU A 49 -7.01 3.75 1.80
C LEU A 49 -7.74 2.57 1.14
N TYR A 50 -7.03 1.80 0.30
CA TYR A 50 -7.57 0.58 -0.31
C TYR A 50 -8.01 -0.43 0.76
N ARG A 51 -7.21 -0.68 1.78
CA ARG A 51 -7.56 -1.60 2.88
C ARG A 51 -8.82 -1.16 3.63
N GLN A 52 -9.05 0.14 3.79
CA GLN A 52 -10.27 0.64 4.44
C GLN A 52 -11.53 0.34 3.63
N ILE A 53 -11.44 0.36 2.30
CA ILE A 53 -12.58 0.15 1.41
C ILE A 53 -12.75 -1.32 0.95
N SER A 54 -11.68 -2.12 0.94
CA SER A 54 -11.70 -3.49 0.42
C SER A 54 -12.35 -4.52 1.37
N GLY A 55 -12.57 -4.16 2.63
CA GLY A 55 -13.24 -5.05 3.61
C GLY A 55 -14.76 -5.13 3.46
N SER A 56 -15.37 -4.34 2.56
CA SER A 56 -16.81 -4.31 2.33
C SER A 56 -17.24 -5.37 1.32
N ALA A 57 -18.29 -6.13 1.64
CA ALA A 57 -18.90 -7.09 0.73
C ALA A 57 -19.98 -6.45 -0.16
N THR A 58 -20.44 -5.25 0.19
CA THR A 58 -21.53 -4.53 -0.48
C THR A 58 -21.05 -3.18 -1.01
N SER A 59 -21.87 -2.56 -1.87
CA SER A 59 -21.54 -1.29 -2.49
C SER A 59 -22.67 -0.29 -2.30
N SER A 60 -22.35 0.98 -2.10
CA SER A 60 -23.29 2.11 -2.04
C SER A 60 -23.31 2.86 -3.38
N ASP A 61 -24.34 3.66 -3.60
CA ASP A 61 -24.46 4.53 -4.79
C ASP A 61 -23.21 5.41 -4.96
N LEU A 62 -22.66 5.92 -3.87
CA LEU A 62 -21.39 6.69 -3.89
C LEU A 62 -20.22 5.84 -4.35
N SER A 63 -20.12 4.59 -3.88
CA SER A 63 -19.08 3.66 -4.32
C SER A 63 -19.17 3.36 -5.80
N ASP A 64 -20.38 3.15 -6.31
CA ASP A 64 -20.64 2.88 -7.73
C ASP A 64 -20.31 4.11 -8.60
N GLU A 65 -20.71 5.32 -8.14
CA GLU A 65 -20.35 6.58 -8.80
C GLU A 65 -18.83 6.77 -8.87
N LEU A 66 -18.13 6.59 -7.75
CA LEU A 66 -16.68 6.74 -7.69
C LEU A 66 -15.96 5.70 -8.55
N ALA A 67 -16.42 4.45 -8.54
CA ALA A 67 -15.87 3.38 -9.37
C ALA A 67 -16.03 3.67 -10.87
N ALA A 68 -17.22 4.09 -11.28
CA ALA A 68 -17.50 4.46 -12.68
C ALA A 68 -16.65 5.66 -13.11
N GLY A 69 -16.56 6.70 -12.26
CA GLY A 69 -15.72 7.86 -12.50
C GLY A 69 -14.23 7.53 -12.63
N LEU A 70 -13.71 6.67 -11.76
CA LEU A 70 -12.32 6.21 -11.83
C LEU A 70 -12.02 5.46 -13.13
N ARG A 71 -12.88 4.50 -13.52
CA ARG A 71 -12.70 3.74 -14.77
C ARG A 71 -12.77 4.64 -16.00
N GLY A 72 -13.74 5.57 -16.05
CA GLY A 72 -13.89 6.49 -17.17
C GLY A 72 -12.67 7.40 -17.34
N ARG A 73 -12.20 8.01 -16.26
CA ARG A 73 -10.99 8.86 -16.30
C ARG A 73 -9.72 8.07 -16.56
N PHE A 74 -9.62 6.83 -16.08
CA PHE A 74 -8.53 5.93 -16.42
C PHE A 74 -8.48 5.68 -17.94
N GLU A 75 -9.60 5.31 -18.57
CA GLU A 75 -9.65 5.08 -20.02
C GLU A 75 -9.31 6.34 -20.82
N GLU A 76 -9.84 7.50 -20.41
CA GLU A 76 -9.56 8.78 -21.05
C GLU A 76 -8.07 9.15 -20.98
N ALA A 77 -7.48 9.10 -19.79
CA ALA A 77 -6.07 9.40 -19.56
C ALA A 77 -5.13 8.44 -20.32
N MET A 78 -5.49 7.15 -20.38
CA MET A 78 -4.70 6.16 -21.12
C MET A 78 -4.82 6.33 -22.65
N ARG A 79 -5.94 6.86 -23.14
CA ARG A 79 -6.09 7.24 -24.56
C ARG A 79 -5.38 8.57 -24.88
N GLU A 80 -5.25 9.45 -23.91
CA GLU A 80 -4.55 10.73 -24.02
C GLU A 80 -3.06 10.54 -23.73
N ASP A 81 -2.35 9.93 -24.69
CA ASP A 81 -0.89 9.74 -24.65
C ASP A 81 -0.37 9.05 -23.38
N LEU A 82 -1.11 8.07 -22.84
CA LEU A 82 -0.73 7.30 -21.66
C LEU A 82 -0.44 8.21 -20.45
N ASN A 83 -1.34 9.14 -20.16
CA ASN A 83 -1.22 10.12 -19.06
C ASN A 83 -1.35 9.47 -17.68
N THR A 84 -0.35 8.67 -17.31
CA THR A 84 -0.32 7.94 -16.02
C THR A 84 -0.34 8.86 -14.79
N PRO A 85 0.25 10.08 -14.80
CA PRO A 85 0.10 11.01 -13.69
C PRO A 85 -1.35 11.38 -13.40
N GLU A 86 -2.18 11.59 -14.41
CA GLU A 86 -3.61 11.89 -14.27
C GLU A 86 -4.37 10.69 -13.65
N VAL A 87 -4.03 9.46 -14.05
CA VAL A 87 -4.61 8.25 -13.44
C VAL A 87 -4.29 8.17 -11.95
N VAL A 88 -3.03 8.42 -11.57
CA VAL A 88 -2.64 8.40 -10.15
C VAL A 88 -3.35 9.50 -9.36
N ALA A 89 -3.51 10.69 -9.93
CA ALA A 89 -4.28 11.77 -9.30
C ALA A 89 -5.73 11.36 -9.07
N THR A 90 -6.38 10.75 -10.07
CA THR A 90 -7.76 10.25 -9.98
C THR A 90 -7.93 9.17 -8.92
N LEU A 91 -6.97 8.24 -8.79
CA LEU A 91 -6.95 7.23 -7.72
C LEU A 91 -6.97 7.88 -6.34
N PHE A 92 -6.11 8.89 -6.12
CA PHE A 92 -6.07 9.60 -4.84
C PHE A 92 -7.33 10.43 -4.57
N GLU A 93 -7.94 11.04 -5.59
CA GLU A 93 -9.21 11.77 -5.44
C GLU A 93 -10.33 10.84 -4.98
N ALA A 94 -10.52 9.70 -5.67
CA ALA A 94 -11.53 8.72 -5.32
C ALA A 94 -11.31 8.13 -3.92
N ALA A 95 -10.07 7.75 -3.61
CA ALA A 95 -9.70 7.20 -2.31
C ALA A 95 -9.89 8.22 -1.16
N ASN A 96 -9.52 9.49 -1.38
CA ASN A 96 -9.72 10.55 -0.37
C ASN A 96 -11.20 10.88 -0.15
N ARG A 97 -12.03 10.80 -1.21
CA ARG A 97 -13.49 11.02 -1.08
C ARG A 97 -14.12 9.89 -0.27
N ALA A 98 -13.74 8.63 -0.54
CA ALA A 98 -14.16 7.48 0.24
C ALA A 98 -13.71 7.58 1.72
N ALA A 99 -12.46 7.95 1.97
CA ALA A 99 -11.93 8.10 3.32
C ALA A 99 -12.67 9.17 4.15
N ARG A 100 -13.08 10.27 3.53
CA ARG A 100 -13.90 11.30 4.18
C ARG A 100 -15.27 10.73 4.55
N GLU A 101 -15.94 10.04 3.64
CA GLU A 101 -17.24 9.42 3.90
C GLU A 101 -17.18 8.40 5.04
N ILE A 102 -16.10 7.60 5.10
CA ILE A 102 -15.86 6.67 6.21
C ILE A 102 -15.71 7.42 7.53
N SER A 103 -14.95 8.52 7.54
CA SER A 103 -14.74 9.34 8.74
C SER A 103 -16.02 10.01 9.23
N ASP A 104 -16.84 10.53 8.31
CA ASP A 104 -18.06 11.25 8.63
C ASP A 104 -19.19 10.32 9.13
N ARG A 105 -19.13 9.03 8.77
CA ARG A 105 -20.07 7.99 9.18
C ARG A 105 -19.50 7.05 10.26
N ALA A 106 -18.69 7.57 11.17
CA ALA A 106 -18.07 6.78 12.23
C ALA A 106 -19.11 5.90 12.96
N GLY A 107 -18.90 4.56 12.89
CA GLY A 107 -19.78 3.56 13.50
C GLY A 107 -20.81 2.93 12.56
N THR A 108 -20.86 3.31 11.27
CA THR A 108 -21.71 2.70 10.26
C THR A 108 -20.85 1.81 9.33
N VAL A 109 -21.41 0.66 8.91
CA VAL A 109 -20.75 -0.18 7.88
C VAL A 109 -20.65 0.62 6.59
N VAL A 110 -19.45 0.75 6.07
CA VAL A 110 -19.19 1.51 4.84
C VAL A 110 -19.12 0.53 3.67
N GLU A 111 -19.90 0.80 2.63
CA GLU A 111 -20.13 -0.10 1.50
C GLU A 111 -19.37 0.41 0.27
N PHE A 112 -18.11 -0.03 0.07
CA PHE A 112 -17.23 0.44 -1.00
C PHE A 112 -16.69 -0.68 -1.91
N ALA A 113 -17.42 -1.81 -2.06
CA ALA A 113 -16.95 -2.95 -2.86
C ALA A 113 -16.66 -2.58 -4.31
N SER A 114 -17.53 -1.79 -4.97
CA SER A 114 -17.32 -1.38 -6.38
C SER A 114 -16.09 -0.51 -6.54
N LEU A 115 -15.86 0.45 -5.62
CA LEU A 115 -14.66 1.30 -5.67
C LEU A 115 -13.39 0.48 -5.40
N ALA A 116 -13.42 -0.43 -4.43
CA ALA A 116 -12.29 -1.30 -4.15
C ALA A 116 -11.88 -2.11 -5.39
N GLY A 117 -12.86 -2.73 -6.07
CA GLY A 117 -12.62 -3.44 -7.32
C GLY A 117 -12.04 -2.55 -8.43
N ALA A 118 -12.56 -1.33 -8.60
CA ALA A 118 -12.03 -0.39 -9.60
C ALA A 118 -10.58 0.05 -9.28
N VAL A 119 -10.27 0.31 -8.03
CA VAL A 119 -8.90 0.64 -7.59
C VAL A 119 -7.96 -0.53 -7.86
N GLU A 120 -8.37 -1.75 -7.55
CA GLU A 120 -7.58 -2.96 -7.78
C GLU A 120 -7.33 -3.19 -9.28
N GLU A 121 -8.36 -3.05 -10.13
CA GLU A 121 -8.24 -3.15 -11.59
C GLU A 121 -7.18 -2.18 -12.14
N VAL A 122 -7.29 -0.90 -11.80
CA VAL A 122 -6.35 0.14 -12.27
C VAL A 122 -4.94 -0.12 -11.77
N MET A 123 -4.78 -0.45 -10.48
CA MET A 123 -3.47 -0.71 -9.89
C MET A 123 -2.82 -1.96 -10.46
N THR A 124 -3.60 -3.00 -10.78
CA THR A 124 -3.12 -4.23 -11.41
C THR A 124 -2.55 -3.96 -12.81
N VAL A 125 -3.17 -3.07 -13.60
CA VAL A 125 -2.63 -2.65 -14.91
C VAL A 125 -1.23 -2.05 -14.76
N PHE A 126 -0.98 -1.33 -13.69
CA PHE A 126 0.32 -0.73 -13.37
C PHE A 126 1.30 -1.69 -12.67
N GLY A 127 0.93 -2.95 -12.50
CA GLY A 127 1.76 -3.98 -11.90
C GLY A 127 1.83 -3.91 -10.37
N PHE A 128 0.92 -3.18 -9.71
CA PHE A 128 0.73 -3.28 -8.28
C PHE A 128 -0.24 -4.42 -7.97
N ASP A 129 0.06 -5.17 -6.95
CA ASP A 129 -0.80 -6.24 -6.45
C ASP A 129 -1.29 -5.86 -5.05
N LEU A 130 -2.42 -5.14 -5.01
CA LEU A 130 -3.00 -4.66 -3.76
C LEU A 130 -3.69 -5.78 -2.97
N ALA A 131 -4.22 -6.79 -3.68
CA ALA A 131 -4.93 -7.91 -3.09
C ALA A 131 -3.96 -8.97 -2.54
N ARG A 132 -2.78 -9.06 -3.12
CA ARG A 132 -1.74 -9.98 -2.69
C ARG A 132 -1.00 -9.41 -1.50
N GLU A 133 -1.61 -9.50 -0.34
CA GLU A 133 -0.82 -9.52 0.90
C GLU A 133 0.00 -10.81 0.86
N THR A 134 1.26 -10.72 0.47
CA THR A 134 2.14 -11.85 0.58
C THR A 134 2.23 -12.15 2.08
N ALA A 135 1.69 -13.28 2.48
CA ALA A 135 1.78 -13.75 3.85
C ALA A 135 2.74 -14.93 3.89
N THR A 136 3.63 -14.91 4.86
CA THR A 136 4.47 -16.07 5.16
C THR A 136 4.21 -16.53 6.58
N GLU A 137 4.39 -17.81 6.84
CA GLU A 137 4.29 -18.37 8.18
C GLU A 137 5.69 -18.69 8.70
N VAL A 138 6.08 -18.02 9.79
CA VAL A 138 7.37 -18.24 10.45
C VAL A 138 7.11 -18.54 11.92
N GLY A 139 7.58 -19.71 12.39
CA GLY A 139 7.40 -20.10 13.79
C GLY A 139 5.95 -20.18 14.26
N GLY A 140 4.99 -20.50 13.38
CA GLY A 140 3.55 -20.52 13.69
C GLY A 140 2.91 -19.12 13.78
N VAL A 141 3.59 -18.11 13.27
CA VAL A 141 3.09 -16.74 13.13
C VAL A 141 2.89 -16.41 11.67
N ARG A 142 1.67 -16.05 11.29
CA ARG A 142 1.36 -15.54 9.96
C ARG A 142 1.72 -14.05 9.89
N ILE A 143 2.72 -13.71 9.09
CA ILE A 143 3.22 -12.35 8.88
C ILE A 143 2.79 -11.90 7.49
N ARG A 144 2.15 -10.74 7.41
CA ARG A 144 1.71 -10.13 6.16
C ARG A 144 2.60 -8.96 5.79
N TYR A 145 2.82 -8.75 4.48
CA TYR A 145 3.65 -7.66 3.99
C TYR A 145 3.32 -7.29 2.54
N PRO A 146 3.33 -6.00 2.18
CA PRO A 146 3.17 -5.53 0.80
C PRO A 146 4.43 -5.71 -0.05
N GLU A 147 5.60 -5.73 0.60
CA GLU A 147 6.90 -6.00 0.00
C GLU A 147 7.61 -7.10 0.78
N GLU A 148 8.26 -8.02 0.08
CA GLU A 148 8.91 -9.17 0.70
C GLU A 148 10.08 -8.71 1.60
N PRO A 149 9.99 -8.93 2.92
CA PRO A 149 11.09 -8.63 3.82
C PRO A 149 12.17 -9.71 3.70
N GLY A 150 13.40 -9.36 4.05
CA GLY A 150 14.44 -10.39 4.22
C GLY A 150 14.10 -11.38 5.34
N GLU A 151 14.70 -12.58 5.27
CA GLU A 151 14.45 -13.66 6.23
C GLU A 151 14.67 -13.21 7.68
N GLU A 152 15.71 -12.40 7.94
CA GLU A 152 16.02 -11.86 9.27
C GLU A 152 14.85 -11.00 9.83
N VAL A 153 14.25 -10.18 9.00
CA VAL A 153 13.12 -9.32 9.38
C VAL A 153 11.87 -10.15 9.70
N LEU A 154 11.64 -11.20 8.94
CA LEU A 154 10.55 -12.15 9.18
C LEU A 154 10.73 -12.88 10.51
N VAL A 155 11.96 -13.29 10.84
CA VAL A 155 12.29 -13.94 12.13
C VAL A 155 12.10 -12.96 13.29
N LEU A 156 12.54 -11.71 13.16
CA LEU A 156 12.33 -10.67 14.19
C LEU A 156 10.84 -10.43 14.43
N ALA A 157 10.04 -10.29 13.36
CA ALA A 157 8.60 -10.07 13.47
C ALA A 157 7.87 -11.25 14.11
N SER A 158 8.24 -12.48 13.74
CA SER A 158 7.71 -13.70 14.35
C SER A 158 8.03 -13.77 15.84
N SER A 159 9.31 -13.55 16.21
CA SER A 159 9.78 -13.60 17.59
C SER A 159 9.07 -12.55 18.46
N ARG A 160 8.86 -11.34 17.90
CA ARG A 160 8.10 -10.27 18.57
C ARG A 160 6.66 -10.68 18.85
N GLU A 161 5.98 -11.26 17.86
CA GLU A 161 4.59 -11.68 18.03
C GLU A 161 4.47 -12.82 19.05
N LEU A 162 5.41 -13.75 19.09
CA LEU A 162 5.45 -14.81 20.10
C LEU A 162 5.65 -14.22 21.52
N ALA A 163 6.60 -13.29 21.68
CA ALA A 163 6.81 -12.59 22.96
C ALA A 163 5.52 -11.87 23.43
N ARG A 164 4.78 -11.25 22.52
CA ARG A 164 3.47 -10.62 22.82
C ARG A 164 2.42 -11.63 23.29
N ARG A 165 2.34 -12.79 22.66
CA ARG A 165 1.43 -13.88 23.05
C ARG A 165 1.75 -14.40 24.44
N GLU A 166 3.04 -14.42 24.79
CA GLU A 166 3.54 -14.80 26.12
C GLU A 166 3.46 -13.66 27.14
N LYS A 167 3.05 -12.45 26.70
CA LYS A 167 2.99 -11.21 27.51
C LYS A 167 4.36 -10.74 28.00
N ASP A 168 5.43 -11.13 27.32
CA ASP A 168 6.77 -10.58 27.52
C ASP A 168 6.92 -9.26 26.73
N TRP A 169 6.38 -8.21 27.33
CA TRP A 169 6.35 -6.88 26.71
C TRP A 169 7.75 -6.29 26.53
N ALA A 170 8.67 -6.58 27.44
CA ALA A 170 10.04 -6.06 27.36
C ALA A 170 10.77 -6.62 26.11
N THR A 171 10.66 -7.91 25.86
CA THR A 171 11.22 -8.53 24.66
C THR A 171 10.49 -8.05 23.40
N ALA A 172 9.17 -7.91 23.45
CA ALA A 172 8.39 -7.44 22.32
C ALA A 172 8.76 -6.00 21.89
N ASP A 173 8.97 -5.11 22.86
CA ASP A 173 9.37 -3.72 22.60
C ASP A 173 10.80 -3.65 22.04
N ARG A 174 11.75 -4.40 22.60
CA ARG A 174 13.12 -4.49 22.06
C ARG A 174 13.13 -4.97 20.60
N LEU A 175 12.38 -6.02 20.28
CA LEU A 175 12.29 -6.56 18.92
C LEU A 175 11.59 -5.60 17.94
N ARG A 176 10.66 -4.76 18.45
CA ARG A 176 10.05 -3.68 17.68
C ARG A 176 11.08 -2.60 17.32
N ASP A 177 11.96 -2.26 18.26
CA ASP A 177 13.03 -1.30 18.01
C ASP A 177 14.05 -1.85 17.01
N GLU A 178 14.43 -3.13 17.11
CA GLU A 178 15.30 -3.80 16.12
C GLU A 178 14.68 -3.83 14.72
N LEU A 179 13.37 -4.09 14.60
CA LEU A 179 12.64 -3.97 13.34
C LEU A 179 12.70 -2.54 12.79
N ALA A 180 12.55 -1.56 13.67
CA ALA A 180 12.60 -0.16 13.31
C ALA A 180 14.00 0.27 12.81
N GLU A 181 15.07 -0.22 13.45
CA GLU A 181 16.45 -0.01 13.01
C GLU A 181 16.73 -0.70 11.66
N ALA A 182 16.11 -1.85 11.39
CA ALA A 182 16.16 -2.52 10.11
C ALA A 182 15.28 -1.83 9.02
N GLY A 183 14.64 -0.69 9.33
CA GLY A 183 13.82 0.08 8.39
C GLY A 183 12.41 -0.46 8.21
N TRP A 184 11.89 -1.23 9.17
CA TRP A 184 10.55 -1.81 9.12
C TRP A 184 9.65 -1.33 10.25
N ALA A 185 8.39 -1.06 9.92
CA ALA A 185 7.32 -0.85 10.88
C ALA A 185 6.47 -2.11 10.99
N VAL A 186 5.96 -2.38 12.18
CA VAL A 186 5.04 -3.49 12.42
C VAL A 186 3.71 -2.95 12.95
N GLU A 187 2.63 -3.33 12.30
CA GLU A 187 1.25 -3.06 12.72
C GLU A 187 0.62 -4.35 13.23
N ASP A 188 0.02 -4.27 14.40
CA ASP A 188 -0.63 -5.42 15.03
C ASP A 188 -2.09 -5.51 14.56
N THR A 189 -2.48 -6.67 14.07
CA THR A 189 -3.87 -6.96 13.68
C THR A 189 -4.36 -8.27 14.27
N PRO A 190 -5.68 -8.50 14.35
CA PRO A 190 -6.23 -9.77 14.83
C PRO A 190 -5.74 -11.00 14.06
N ASP A 191 -5.40 -10.81 12.77
CA ASP A 191 -4.95 -11.87 11.87
C ASP A 191 -3.43 -12.03 11.81
N GLY A 192 -2.70 -11.38 12.71
CA GLY A 192 -1.24 -11.37 12.79
C GLY A 192 -0.60 -10.02 12.41
N PRO A 193 0.72 -9.89 12.58
CA PRO A 193 1.42 -8.65 12.30
C PRO A 193 1.50 -8.36 10.80
N ILE A 194 1.42 -7.07 10.45
CA ILE A 194 1.69 -6.56 9.11
C ILE A 194 3.00 -5.78 9.17
N LEU A 195 3.94 -6.15 8.31
CA LEU A 195 5.19 -5.42 8.13
C LEU A 195 5.04 -4.41 6.99
N SER A 196 5.59 -3.22 7.18
CA SER A 196 5.75 -2.21 6.11
C SER A 196 7.10 -1.54 6.24
N ARG A 197 7.70 -1.09 5.14
CA ARG A 197 8.93 -0.28 5.21
C ARG A 197 8.63 1.06 5.86
N ARG A 198 9.60 1.54 6.66
CA ARG A 198 9.56 2.88 7.29
C ARG A 198 9.95 3.97 6.33
#